data_c0364ea5f5b0127c719a1f49b062900e
#
_entry.id   c0364ea5f5b0127c719a1f49b062900e
#
_cell.length_a   1.000
_cell.length_b   1.000
_cell.length_c   1.000
_cell.angle_alpha   90.00
_cell.angle_beta   90.00
_cell.angle_gamma   90.00
#
_symmetry.space_group_name_H-M   'P 1'
#
loop_
_entity.id
_entity.type
_entity.pdbx_description
1 polymer ?
#
loop_
_entity_poly.entity_id
_entity_poly.type
_entity_poly.pdbx_seq_one_letter_code
_entity_poly.pdbx_strand_id
1 'polypeptide(L)'
;MTQTLKAGDRGALVALLQLALERAGQMPGALDGIFGAQTAAAVRAFQAANALVPDGIAGAQTHRALLPYYTGFVLRTVRAGDTFFALAQQYGTSVEAIRLANPYLDPERLPIGRAVTVPLPFPVTPVRIPYSSALIGYV
;
A
#
# COMPACT_ATOMS: atom_id res chain seq x y z
N MET A 1 -9.78 1.26 -0.19
CA MET A 1 -10.64 0.09 -0.46
C MET A 1 -11.39 -0.30 0.79
N THR A 2 -12.68 -0.53 0.66
CA THR A 2 -13.53 -0.85 1.81
C THR A 2 -14.22 -2.20 1.68
N GLN A 3 -14.24 -2.77 0.48
CA GLN A 3 -14.94 -4.03 0.25
C GLN A 3 -14.20 -5.20 0.87
N THR A 4 -14.92 -6.02 1.64
CA THR A 4 -14.37 -7.26 2.21
C THR A 4 -14.06 -8.25 1.10
N LEU A 5 -12.84 -8.79 1.10
CA LEU A 5 -12.38 -9.78 0.14
C LEU A 5 -11.97 -11.05 0.87
N LYS A 6 -12.36 -12.19 0.32
CA LYS A 6 -12.11 -13.49 0.93
C LYS A 6 -11.96 -14.57 -0.14
N ALA A 7 -11.60 -15.76 0.28
CA ALA A 7 -11.40 -16.89 -0.62
C ALA A 7 -12.62 -17.11 -1.52
N GLY A 8 -12.37 -17.29 -2.80
CA GLY A 8 -13.38 -17.43 -3.82
C GLY A 8 -13.71 -16.16 -4.58
N ASP A 9 -13.34 -15.00 -4.05
CA ASP A 9 -13.58 -13.74 -4.75
C ASP A 9 -12.65 -13.58 -5.95
N ARG A 10 -13.11 -12.82 -6.95
CA ARG A 10 -12.36 -12.56 -8.17
C ARG A 10 -12.57 -11.14 -8.62
N GLY A 11 -11.63 -10.63 -9.36
CA GLY A 11 -11.74 -9.34 -10.03
C GLY A 11 -10.60 -8.40 -9.74
N ALA A 12 -10.80 -7.15 -10.15
CA ALA A 12 -9.79 -6.11 -10.04
C ALA A 12 -9.41 -5.81 -8.59
N LEU A 13 -10.38 -5.82 -7.68
CA LEU A 13 -10.10 -5.52 -6.28
C LEU A 13 -9.22 -6.58 -5.65
N VAL A 14 -9.39 -7.85 -6.03
CA VAL A 14 -8.51 -8.93 -5.58
C VAL A 14 -7.09 -8.71 -6.13
N ALA A 15 -6.97 -8.34 -7.40
CA ALA A 15 -5.67 -8.06 -8.01
C ALA A 15 -4.95 -6.90 -7.29
N LEU A 16 -5.68 -5.85 -6.92
CA LEU A 16 -5.11 -4.75 -6.15
C LEU A 16 -4.67 -5.19 -4.75
N LEU A 17 -5.46 -6.04 -4.11
CA LEU A 17 -5.09 -6.62 -2.82
C LEU A 17 -3.79 -7.43 -2.96
N GLN A 18 -3.70 -8.27 -3.97
CA GLN A 18 -2.51 -9.08 -4.22
C GLN A 18 -1.28 -8.21 -4.44
N LEU A 19 -1.41 -7.14 -5.23
CA LEU A 19 -0.32 -6.20 -5.45
C LEU A 19 0.12 -5.54 -4.15
N ALA A 20 -0.83 -5.12 -3.32
CA ALA A 20 -0.51 -4.51 -2.03
C ALA A 20 0.19 -5.49 -1.10
N LEU A 21 -0.25 -6.75 -1.07
CA LEU A 21 0.40 -7.79 -0.26
C LEU A 21 1.84 -8.02 -0.73
N GLU A 22 2.08 -8.07 -2.04
CA GLU A 22 3.43 -8.22 -2.57
C GLU A 22 4.31 -7.05 -2.15
N ARG A 23 3.81 -5.82 -2.26
CA ARG A 23 4.53 -4.62 -1.83
C ARG A 23 4.82 -4.62 -0.34
N ALA A 24 3.94 -5.23 0.45
CA ALA A 24 4.12 -5.35 1.89
C ALA A 24 5.08 -6.49 2.28
N GLY A 25 5.63 -7.19 1.30
CA GLY A 25 6.58 -8.27 1.55
C GLY A 25 5.96 -9.64 1.72
N GLN A 26 4.66 -9.76 1.51
CA GLN A 26 4.00 -11.06 1.54
C GLN A 26 4.02 -11.69 0.15
N MET A 27 3.75 -12.99 0.09
CA MET A 27 3.81 -13.72 -1.18
C MET A 27 2.44 -14.25 -1.56
N PRO A 28 1.61 -13.44 -2.24
CA PRO A 28 0.26 -13.85 -2.60
C PRO A 28 0.18 -14.81 -3.78
N GLY A 29 1.31 -15.16 -4.38
CA GLY A 29 1.35 -15.92 -5.61
C GLY A 29 1.14 -15.03 -6.83
N ALA A 30 0.49 -15.53 -7.85
CA ALA A 30 0.23 -14.76 -9.07
C ALA A 30 -0.70 -13.57 -8.78
N LEU A 31 -0.42 -12.43 -9.41
CA LEU A 31 -1.26 -11.25 -9.31
C LEU A 31 -2.36 -11.35 -10.39
N ASP A 32 -3.26 -12.29 -10.20
CA ASP A 32 -4.23 -12.67 -11.22
C ASP A 32 -5.68 -12.31 -10.91
N GLY A 33 -5.90 -11.70 -9.74
CA GLY A 33 -7.25 -11.30 -9.33
C GLY A 33 -8.11 -12.46 -8.86
N ILE A 34 -7.51 -13.61 -8.55
CA ILE A 34 -8.24 -14.77 -8.02
C ILE A 34 -7.80 -15.01 -6.59
N PHE A 35 -8.72 -14.90 -5.64
CA PHE A 35 -8.43 -15.08 -4.23
C PHE A 35 -8.44 -16.58 -3.90
N GLY A 36 -7.30 -17.19 -4.02
CA GLY A 36 -7.11 -18.61 -3.71
C GLY A 36 -6.38 -18.81 -2.39
N ALA A 37 -5.84 -20.01 -2.20
CA ALA A 37 -5.18 -20.40 -0.96
C ALA A 37 -3.92 -19.56 -0.68
N GLN A 38 -3.14 -19.23 -1.72
CA GLN A 38 -1.93 -18.44 -1.55
C GLN A 38 -2.26 -17.00 -1.15
N THR A 39 -3.30 -16.43 -1.73
CA THR A 39 -3.75 -15.08 -1.34
C THR A 39 -4.24 -15.10 0.10
N ALA A 40 -5.01 -16.10 0.50
CA ALA A 40 -5.48 -16.23 1.88
C ALA A 40 -4.32 -16.34 2.86
N ALA A 41 -3.31 -17.14 2.53
CA ALA A 41 -2.13 -17.29 3.38
C ALA A 41 -1.36 -15.97 3.50
N ALA A 42 -1.23 -15.22 2.41
CA ALA A 42 -0.57 -13.92 2.42
C ALA A 42 -1.34 -12.90 3.26
N VAL A 43 -2.67 -12.91 3.18
CA VAL A 43 -3.50 -12.04 4.03
C VAL A 43 -3.29 -12.38 5.50
N ARG A 44 -3.30 -13.66 5.87
CA ARG A 44 -3.05 -14.07 7.25
C ARG A 44 -1.69 -13.64 7.75
N ALA A 45 -0.65 -13.82 6.92
CA ALA A 45 0.71 -13.42 7.29
C ALA A 45 0.82 -11.92 7.50
N PHE A 46 0.20 -11.12 6.62
CA PHE A 46 0.16 -9.68 6.76
C PHE A 46 -0.58 -9.26 8.03
N GLN A 47 -1.72 -9.88 8.30
CA GLN A 47 -2.51 -9.60 9.49
C GLN A 47 -1.71 -9.88 10.76
N ALA A 48 -1.04 -11.03 10.82
CA ALA A 48 -0.22 -11.39 11.98
C ALA A 48 0.92 -10.40 12.18
N ALA A 49 1.57 -9.96 11.09
CA ALA A 49 2.67 -9.00 11.16
C ALA A 49 2.22 -7.60 11.62
N ASN A 50 0.93 -7.30 11.50
CA ASN A 50 0.38 -6.00 11.85
C ASN A 50 -0.56 -6.05 13.06
N ALA A 51 -0.44 -7.08 13.87
CA ALA A 51 -1.23 -7.27 15.10
C ALA A 51 -2.73 -7.29 14.86
N LEU A 52 -3.15 -7.80 13.72
CA LEU A 52 -4.56 -8.01 13.38
C LEU A 52 -4.91 -9.48 13.56
N VAL A 53 -6.21 -9.78 13.68
CA VAL A 53 -6.68 -11.16 13.73
C VAL A 53 -6.36 -11.85 12.39
N PRO A 54 -5.58 -12.93 12.39
CA PRO A 54 -5.15 -13.57 11.13
C PRO A 54 -6.21 -14.52 10.59
N ASP A 55 -7.34 -13.99 10.20
CA ASP A 55 -8.47 -14.79 9.71
C ASP A 55 -8.45 -15.04 8.19
N GLY A 56 -7.53 -14.41 7.47
CA GLY A 56 -7.44 -14.57 6.02
C GLY A 56 -8.49 -13.81 5.24
N ILE A 57 -9.27 -12.97 5.91
CA ILE A 57 -10.32 -12.16 5.29
C ILE A 57 -9.87 -10.71 5.31
N ALA A 58 -9.79 -10.10 4.14
CA ALA A 58 -9.39 -8.70 4.03
C ALA A 58 -10.59 -7.79 4.25
N GLY A 59 -10.84 -7.45 5.50
CA GLY A 59 -11.88 -6.52 5.91
C GLY A 59 -11.33 -5.10 6.14
N ALA A 60 -12.12 -4.26 6.78
CA ALA A 60 -11.80 -2.83 6.95
C ALA A 60 -10.46 -2.60 7.63
N GLN A 61 -10.14 -3.33 8.70
CA GLN A 61 -8.88 -3.15 9.42
C GLN A 61 -7.69 -3.57 8.58
N THR A 62 -7.82 -4.66 7.83
CA THR A 62 -6.76 -5.13 6.94
C THR A 62 -6.52 -4.13 5.82
N HIS A 63 -7.57 -3.62 5.19
CA HIS A 63 -7.43 -2.60 4.15
C HIS A 63 -6.81 -1.32 4.68
N ARG A 64 -7.15 -0.92 5.90
CA ARG A 64 -6.56 0.27 6.51
C ARG A 64 -5.06 0.10 6.71
N ALA A 65 -4.63 -1.07 7.17
CA ALA A 65 -3.21 -1.37 7.33
C ALA A 65 -2.48 -1.46 5.99
N LEU A 66 -3.19 -1.87 4.93
CA LEU A 66 -2.62 -1.96 3.58
C LEU A 66 -2.64 -0.63 2.82
N LEU A 67 -3.27 0.42 3.36
CA LEU A 67 -3.44 1.67 2.62
C LEU A 67 -2.16 2.22 2.01
N PRO A 68 -1.03 2.27 2.72
CA PRO A 68 0.23 2.76 2.11
C PRO A 68 0.64 1.95 0.88
N TYR A 69 0.34 0.66 0.89
CA TYR A 69 0.71 -0.24 -0.20
C TYR A 69 -0.26 -0.14 -1.38
N TYR A 70 -1.51 0.25 -1.13
CA TYR A 70 -2.46 0.55 -2.21
C TYR A 70 -2.11 1.87 -2.89
N THR A 71 -1.76 2.88 -2.12
CA THR A 71 -1.54 4.23 -2.65
C THR A 71 -0.13 4.48 -3.12
N GLY A 72 0.85 3.76 -2.58
CA GLY A 72 2.25 3.98 -2.89
C GLY A 72 2.88 5.13 -2.11
N PHE A 73 2.19 5.70 -1.13
CA PHE A 73 2.75 6.76 -0.30
C PHE A 73 2.17 6.69 1.12
N VAL A 74 2.87 7.35 2.04
CA VAL A 74 2.42 7.54 3.42
C VAL A 74 2.23 9.03 3.65
N LEU A 75 1.15 9.41 4.35
CA LEU A 75 1.01 10.76 4.87
C LEU A 75 1.58 10.78 6.28
N ARG A 76 2.67 11.53 6.46
CA ARG A 76 3.33 11.65 7.75
C ARG A 76 3.12 13.05 8.30
N THR A 77 2.64 13.14 9.54
CA THR A 77 2.54 14.43 10.22
C THR A 77 3.92 14.85 10.71
N VAL A 78 4.33 16.07 10.38
CA VAL A 78 5.63 16.61 10.79
C VAL A 78 5.68 16.74 12.30
N ARG A 79 6.76 16.20 12.87
CA ARG A 79 7.08 16.33 14.29
C ARG A 79 8.35 17.14 14.47
N ALA A 80 8.59 17.62 15.68
CA ALA A 80 9.83 18.31 15.99
C ALA A 80 11.03 17.44 15.64
N GLY A 81 12.01 18.00 14.92
CA GLY A 81 13.19 17.27 14.50
C GLY A 81 13.07 16.49 13.19
N ASP A 82 11.89 16.45 12.58
CA ASP A 82 11.73 15.79 11.30
C ASP A 82 12.45 16.54 10.19
N THR A 83 13.11 15.79 9.32
CA THR A 83 13.73 16.30 8.10
C THR A 83 13.38 15.36 6.95
N PHE A 84 13.45 15.85 5.72
CA PHE A 84 13.27 15.00 4.55
C PHE A 84 14.30 13.86 4.52
N PHE A 85 15.53 14.15 4.94
CA PHE A 85 16.58 13.13 4.98
C PHE A 85 16.22 11.99 5.94
N ALA A 86 15.79 12.31 7.16
CA ALA A 86 15.42 11.31 8.14
C ALA A 86 14.19 10.51 7.70
N LEU A 87 13.21 11.20 7.11
CA LEU A 87 12.02 10.53 6.58
C LEU A 87 12.37 9.61 5.41
N ALA A 88 13.27 10.06 4.54
CA ALA A 88 13.72 9.23 3.42
C ALA A 88 14.38 7.95 3.92
N GLN A 89 15.21 8.04 4.96
CA GLN A 89 15.83 6.85 5.55
C GLN A 89 14.80 5.95 6.23
N GLN A 90 13.88 6.54 6.95
CA GLN A 90 12.86 5.77 7.68
C GLN A 90 11.97 4.95 6.74
N TYR A 91 11.61 5.52 5.60
CA TYR A 91 10.69 4.87 4.66
C TYR A 91 11.39 4.23 3.46
N GLY A 92 12.72 4.28 3.42
CA GLY A 92 13.47 3.64 2.35
C GLY A 92 13.36 4.33 1.00
N THR A 93 13.00 5.61 0.97
CA THR A 93 12.87 6.40 -0.24
C THR A 93 14.00 7.44 -0.35
N SER A 94 13.89 8.38 -1.26
CA SER A 94 14.90 9.41 -1.46
C SER A 94 14.37 10.78 -1.05
N VAL A 95 15.31 11.67 -0.66
CA VAL A 95 14.99 13.08 -0.38
C VAL A 95 14.33 13.72 -1.61
N GLU A 96 14.86 13.43 -2.80
CA GLU A 96 14.32 13.98 -4.04
C GLU A 96 12.88 13.59 -4.28
N ALA A 97 12.53 12.30 -4.03
CA ALA A 97 11.16 11.82 -4.17
C ALA A 97 10.22 12.56 -3.21
N ILE A 98 10.64 12.76 -1.96
CA ILE A 98 9.84 13.48 -0.98
C ILE A 98 9.69 14.94 -1.41
N ARG A 99 10.78 15.55 -1.88
CA ARG A 99 10.76 16.95 -2.31
C ARG A 99 9.80 17.16 -3.47
N LEU A 100 9.84 16.27 -4.46
CA LEU A 100 8.94 16.36 -5.62
C LEU A 100 7.47 16.15 -5.26
N ALA A 101 7.20 15.31 -4.26
CA ALA A 101 5.85 15.06 -3.80
C ALA A 101 5.29 16.19 -2.93
N ASN A 102 6.16 17.10 -2.47
CA ASN A 102 5.76 18.18 -1.56
C ASN A 102 6.32 19.53 -2.04
N PRO A 103 5.95 19.99 -3.23
CA PRO A 103 6.57 21.17 -3.84
C PRO A 103 6.36 22.47 -3.08
N TYR A 104 5.38 22.50 -2.19
CA TYR A 104 5.07 23.69 -1.42
C TYR A 104 5.68 23.71 -0.03
N LEU A 105 6.44 22.68 0.34
CA LEU A 105 7.12 22.63 1.63
C LEU A 105 8.57 23.01 1.48
N ASP A 106 9.08 23.83 2.43
CA ASP A 106 10.49 24.13 2.53
C ASP A 106 11.17 23.00 3.31
N PRO A 107 12.11 22.25 2.70
CA PRO A 107 12.76 21.13 3.37
C PRO A 107 13.52 21.52 4.64
N GLU A 108 13.93 22.80 4.73
CA GLU A 108 14.70 23.29 5.88
C GLU A 108 13.80 23.88 6.97
N ARG A 109 12.53 24.05 6.69
CA ARG A 109 11.57 24.65 7.64
C ARG A 109 10.23 23.93 7.57
N LEU A 110 10.21 22.66 8.00
CA LEU A 110 8.99 21.88 7.99
C LEU A 110 8.07 22.33 9.11
N PRO A 111 6.83 22.77 8.80
CA PRO A 111 5.89 23.18 9.83
C PRO A 111 5.41 21.97 10.62
N ILE A 112 5.61 21.99 11.93
CA ILE A 112 5.13 20.93 12.82
C ILE A 112 3.61 20.83 12.70
N GLY A 113 3.10 19.61 12.60
CA GLY A 113 1.68 19.35 12.45
C GLY A 113 1.19 19.29 11.01
N ARG A 114 2.02 19.66 10.04
CA ARG A 114 1.66 19.59 8.63
C ARG A 114 1.87 18.20 8.07
N ALA A 115 1.03 17.81 7.13
CA ALA A 115 1.19 16.52 6.46
C ALA A 115 2.27 16.60 5.39
N VAL A 116 3.15 15.59 5.37
CA VAL A 116 4.15 15.37 4.33
C VAL A 116 3.79 14.08 3.62
N THR A 117 3.75 14.13 2.29
CA THR A 117 3.56 12.94 1.46
C THR A 117 4.91 12.27 1.26
N VAL A 118 5.02 11.03 1.69
CA VAL A 118 6.26 10.25 1.54
C VAL A 118 6.01 9.14 0.52
N PRO A 119 6.51 9.28 -0.73
CA PRO A 119 6.38 8.21 -1.71
C PRO A 119 7.19 7.00 -1.29
N LEU A 120 6.60 5.82 -1.45
CA LEU A 120 7.28 4.56 -1.15
C LEU A 120 7.98 4.06 -2.42
N PRO A 121 9.16 3.42 -2.28
CA PRO A 121 9.97 3.04 -3.45
C PRO A 121 9.52 1.71 -4.05
N PHE A 122 8.25 1.60 -4.43
CA PHE A 122 7.77 0.36 -5.01
C PHE A 122 8.08 0.29 -6.50
N PRO A 123 8.60 -0.83 -6.98
CA PRO A 123 8.77 -1.04 -8.41
C PRO A 123 7.40 -1.13 -9.08
N VAL A 124 7.35 -0.80 -10.38
CA VAL A 124 6.15 -1.03 -11.17
C VAL A 124 6.02 -2.55 -11.37
N THR A 125 4.92 -3.12 -10.89
CA THR A 125 4.66 -4.55 -11.01
C THR A 125 3.50 -4.77 -11.95
N PRO A 126 3.68 -5.51 -13.05
CA PRO A 126 2.55 -5.85 -13.92
C PRO A 126 1.54 -6.70 -13.16
N VAL A 127 0.29 -6.33 -13.26
CA VAL A 127 -0.81 -7.07 -12.64
C VAL A 127 -1.62 -7.75 -13.72
N ARG A 128 -1.74 -9.08 -13.62
CA ARG A 128 -2.61 -9.81 -14.51
C ARG A 128 -4.00 -9.80 -13.89
N ILE A 129 -4.89 -9.07 -14.53
CA ILE A 129 -6.25 -8.90 -14.04
C ILE A 129 -7.18 -9.76 -14.90
N PRO A 130 -8.05 -10.59 -14.31
CA PRO A 130 -9.05 -11.31 -15.08
C PRO A 130 -9.90 -10.32 -15.87
N TYR A 131 -10.34 -10.70 -17.06
CA TYR A 131 -11.13 -9.81 -17.88
C TYR A 131 -12.31 -9.25 -17.10
N SER A 132 -12.43 -7.93 -17.13
CA SER A 132 -13.56 -7.23 -16.54
C SER A 132 -13.75 -5.94 -17.29
N SER A 133 -14.92 -5.77 -17.90
CA SER A 133 -15.24 -4.55 -18.62
C SER A 133 -15.25 -3.32 -17.70
N ALA A 134 -15.46 -3.54 -16.41
CA ALA A 134 -15.47 -2.45 -15.44
C ALA A 134 -14.13 -1.76 -15.29
N LEU A 135 -13.02 -2.43 -15.68
CA LEU A 135 -11.70 -1.84 -15.58
C LEU A 135 -11.30 -1.01 -16.76
N ILE A 136 -11.94 -1.23 -17.89
CA ILE A 136 -11.48 -0.65 -19.14
C ILE A 136 -11.84 0.82 -19.26
N GLY A 137 -12.86 1.25 -18.59
CA GLY A 137 -13.40 2.59 -18.73
C GLY A 137 -12.73 3.65 -17.90
N TYR A 138 -11.69 3.33 -17.18
CA TYR A 138 -11.16 4.25 -16.23
C TYR A 138 -9.87 4.80 -16.52
N VAL A 139 -9.39 4.53 -17.61
CA VAL A 139 -8.03 4.99 -17.89
C VAL A 139 -8.02 6.31 -18.55
#